data_872b7704f7ccb7f58f5072a2ff3ae1bc
#
_entry.id   872b7704f7ccb7f58f5072a2ff3ae1bc
#
_cell.length_a   1.000
_cell.length_b   1.000
_cell.length_c   1.000
_cell.angle_alpha   90.00
_cell.angle_beta   90.00
_cell.angle_gamma   90.00
#
_symmetry.space_group_name_H-M   'P 1'
#
loop_
_entity.id
_entity.type
_entity.pdbx_description
1 polymer ?
#
loop_
_entity_poly.entity_id
_entity_poly.type
_entity_poly.pdbx_seq_one_letter_code
_entity_poly.pdbx_strand_id
1 'polypeptide(L)'
;RLPLDPETKDLIYSLGLDYEQKRLINKALLVYEYVNRGGGFRDLDVRIPKLKQVDKSSTVGTPIKAREPSALEETVPEELTRIGRYEVLQVLGRGSMGLVYKALDPKINRLLAIKTIRFSDEFDEDVIQEIKERFFREAEIAGRLSHPCIVTIHDLGEEQDFTYMAMEYLEGDNLEKFINKKNLLPLRKVLSVVASVADALDFAH
;
A
#
# COMPACT_ATOMS: atom_id res chain seq x y z
N ARG A 1 16.20 -21.60 -1.94
CA ARG A 1 14.72 -21.51 -1.80
C ARG A 1 14.21 -22.94 -1.74
N LEU A 2 13.62 -23.36 -0.61
CA LEU A 2 13.01 -24.67 -0.46
C LEU A 2 11.79 -24.77 -1.41
N PRO A 3 11.58 -25.92 -2.08
CA PRO A 3 10.36 -26.15 -2.85
C PRO A 3 9.17 -26.14 -1.89
N LEU A 4 8.07 -25.51 -2.31
CA LEU A 4 6.80 -25.54 -1.57
C LEU A 4 6.28 -26.99 -1.52
N ASP A 5 5.97 -27.46 -0.31
CA ASP A 5 5.28 -28.74 -0.14
C ASP A 5 3.84 -28.68 -0.68
N PRO A 6 3.23 -29.83 -0.96
CA PRO A 6 1.87 -29.89 -1.56
C PRO A 6 0.80 -29.20 -0.71
N GLU A 7 0.84 -29.33 0.62
CA GLU A 7 -0.15 -28.75 1.54
C GLU A 7 -0.06 -27.23 1.54
N THR A 8 1.16 -26.70 1.57
CA THR A 8 1.39 -25.24 1.46
C THR A 8 0.92 -24.69 0.12
N LYS A 9 1.12 -25.43 -1.00
CA LYS A 9 0.60 -25.02 -2.31
C LYS A 9 -0.92 -24.97 -2.33
N ASP A 10 -1.58 -25.94 -1.71
CA ASP A 10 -3.03 -26.01 -1.63
C ASP A 10 -3.62 -24.85 -0.80
N LEU A 11 -2.99 -24.52 0.31
CA LEU A 11 -3.38 -23.37 1.15
C LEU A 11 -3.25 -22.06 0.38
N ILE A 12 -2.12 -21.86 -0.30
CA ILE A 12 -1.87 -20.65 -1.10
C ILE A 12 -2.84 -20.57 -2.30
N TYR A 13 -3.17 -21.71 -2.93
CA TYR A 13 -4.18 -21.76 -3.99
C TYR A 13 -5.56 -21.33 -3.47
N SER A 14 -5.96 -21.81 -2.27
CA SER A 14 -7.24 -21.42 -1.64
C SER A 14 -7.28 -19.92 -1.35
N LEU A 15 -6.18 -19.34 -0.89
CA LEU A 15 -6.05 -17.87 -0.73
C LEU A 15 -6.23 -17.13 -2.06
N GLY A 16 -5.72 -17.69 -3.16
CA GLY A 16 -5.93 -17.14 -4.50
C GLY A 16 -7.40 -17.15 -4.92
N LEU A 17 -8.14 -18.21 -4.60
CA LEU A 17 -9.59 -18.30 -4.83
C LEU A 17 -10.37 -17.25 -4.02
N ASP A 18 -9.99 -17.03 -2.76
CA ASP A 18 -10.60 -15.99 -1.92
C ASP A 18 -10.38 -14.59 -2.51
N TYR A 19 -9.19 -14.32 -3.01
CA TYR A 19 -8.91 -13.05 -3.69
C TYR A 19 -9.71 -12.89 -4.99
N GLU A 20 -9.88 -13.98 -5.75
CA GLU A 20 -10.67 -13.99 -6.98
C GLU A 20 -12.16 -13.72 -6.68
N GLN A 21 -12.72 -14.36 -5.64
CA GLN A 21 -14.10 -14.13 -5.19
C GLN A 21 -14.32 -12.67 -4.74
N LYS A 22 -13.31 -12.07 -4.10
CA LYS A 22 -13.32 -10.66 -3.68
C LYS A 22 -12.93 -9.70 -4.80
N ARG A 23 -12.86 -10.17 -6.06
CA ARG A 23 -12.45 -9.40 -7.24
C ARG A 23 -11.08 -8.71 -7.13
N LEU A 24 -10.23 -9.18 -6.24
CA LEU A 24 -8.86 -8.70 -6.08
C LEU A 24 -7.92 -9.39 -7.08
N ILE A 25 -8.18 -9.18 -8.37
CA ILE A 25 -7.54 -9.93 -9.48
C ILE A 25 -6.02 -9.86 -9.43
N ASN A 26 -5.45 -8.69 -9.18
CA ASN A 26 -3.99 -8.52 -9.09
C ASN A 26 -3.37 -9.33 -7.95
N LYS A 27 -4.05 -9.42 -6.79
CA LYS A 27 -3.59 -10.24 -5.66
C LYS A 27 -3.75 -11.72 -5.96
N ALA A 28 -4.86 -12.13 -6.59
CA ALA A 28 -5.07 -13.49 -7.04
C ALA A 28 -3.98 -13.92 -8.03
N LEU A 29 -3.65 -13.08 -9.02
CA LEU A 29 -2.60 -13.35 -9.99
C LEU A 29 -1.23 -13.54 -9.34
N LEU A 30 -0.83 -12.66 -8.40
CA LEU A 30 0.43 -12.78 -7.68
C LEU A 30 0.55 -14.11 -6.93
N VAL A 31 -0.51 -14.51 -6.25
CA VAL A 31 -0.57 -15.74 -5.47
C VAL A 31 -0.53 -16.96 -6.40
N TYR A 32 -1.29 -16.95 -7.47
CA TYR A 32 -1.33 -18.03 -8.45
C TYR A 32 0.00 -18.20 -9.20
N GLU A 33 0.61 -17.11 -9.64
CA GLU A 33 1.93 -17.15 -10.28
C GLU A 33 3.02 -17.67 -9.33
N TYR A 34 2.92 -17.34 -8.04
CA TYR A 34 3.85 -17.85 -7.05
C TYR A 34 3.77 -19.37 -6.90
N VAL A 35 2.57 -19.93 -6.84
CA VAL A 35 2.34 -21.39 -6.74
C VAL A 35 2.68 -22.10 -8.04
N ASN A 36 2.39 -21.48 -9.19
CA ASN A 36 2.56 -22.07 -10.51
C ASN A 36 3.97 -21.90 -11.10
N ARG A 37 4.97 -21.46 -10.33
CA ARG A 37 6.35 -21.23 -10.81
C ARG A 37 7.03 -22.45 -11.45
N GLY A 38 6.54 -23.63 -11.18
CA GLY A 38 6.99 -24.88 -11.84
C GLY A 38 6.10 -25.37 -12.97
N GLY A 39 4.97 -24.69 -13.22
CA GLY A 39 3.91 -25.11 -14.14
C GLY A 39 3.07 -26.28 -13.61
N GLY A 40 1.87 -26.44 -14.17
CA GLY A 40 1.06 -27.65 -13.98
C GLY A 40 0.38 -27.82 -12.62
N PHE A 41 0.24 -26.75 -11.81
CA PHE A 41 -0.48 -26.88 -10.55
C PHE A 41 -1.99 -26.62 -10.74
N ARG A 42 -2.80 -27.67 -10.58
CA ARG A 42 -4.26 -27.66 -10.76
C ARG A 42 -4.67 -27.03 -12.11
N ASP A 43 -5.56 -26.04 -12.09
CA ASP A 43 -6.08 -25.33 -13.25
C ASP A 43 -5.39 -23.99 -13.54
N LEU A 44 -4.27 -23.70 -12.87
CA LEU A 44 -3.60 -22.39 -12.94
C LEU A 44 -3.07 -22.04 -14.32
N ASP A 45 -2.68 -23.04 -15.12
CA ASP A 45 -2.22 -22.81 -16.50
C ASP A 45 -3.35 -22.27 -17.42
N VAL A 46 -4.61 -22.49 -17.05
CA VAL A 46 -5.78 -21.96 -17.75
C VAL A 46 -6.33 -20.71 -17.05
N ARG A 47 -6.32 -20.70 -15.72
CA ARG A 47 -6.89 -19.63 -14.89
C ARG A 47 -6.09 -18.33 -14.98
N ILE A 48 -4.76 -18.39 -14.86
CA ILE A 48 -3.88 -17.21 -14.93
C ILE A 48 -4.06 -16.43 -16.26
N PRO A 49 -4.05 -17.07 -17.46
CA PRO A 49 -4.29 -16.36 -18.71
C PRO A 49 -5.68 -15.69 -18.78
N LYS A 50 -6.73 -16.36 -18.26
CA LYS A 50 -8.07 -15.78 -18.22
C LYS A 50 -8.14 -14.54 -17.35
N LEU A 51 -7.58 -14.58 -16.14
CA LEU A 51 -7.55 -13.44 -15.24
C LEU A 51 -6.74 -12.27 -15.81
N LYS A 52 -5.64 -12.54 -16.50
CA LYS A 52 -4.86 -11.52 -17.22
C LYS A 52 -5.61 -10.85 -18.38
N GLN A 53 -6.55 -11.56 -18.99
CA GLN A 53 -7.43 -10.98 -20.03
C GLN A 53 -8.48 -10.06 -19.41
N VAL A 54 -9.04 -10.42 -18.25
CA VAL A 54 -9.99 -9.59 -17.50
C VAL A 54 -9.30 -8.30 -17.02
N ASP A 55 -8.08 -8.40 -16.51
CA ASP A 55 -7.27 -7.24 -16.08
C ASP A 55 -6.97 -6.28 -17.26
N LYS A 56 -6.72 -6.83 -18.45
CA LYS A 56 -6.49 -6.04 -19.68
C LYS A 56 -7.74 -5.38 -20.25
N SER A 57 -8.92 -5.93 -20.03
CA SER A 57 -10.18 -5.33 -20.51
C SER A 57 -10.65 -4.16 -19.66
N SER A 58 -10.11 -4.01 -18.45
CA SER A 58 -10.33 -2.84 -17.58
C SER A 58 -9.34 -1.70 -17.85
N THR A 59 -8.41 -1.87 -18.80
CA THR A 59 -7.41 -0.86 -19.14
C THR A 59 -7.48 -0.54 -20.64
N VAL A 60 -8.50 0.19 -21.07
CA VAL A 60 -8.50 0.86 -22.38
C VAL A 60 -7.75 2.18 -22.20
N GLY A 61 -6.48 2.18 -22.54
CA GLY A 61 -5.66 3.38 -22.54
C GLY A 61 -4.19 3.09 -22.83
N THR A 62 -3.78 3.13 -24.09
CA THR A 62 -2.47 3.34 -24.72
C THR A 62 -1.24 2.59 -24.16
N PRO A 63 -0.43 1.94 -25.03
CA PRO A 63 0.76 1.20 -24.64
C PRO A 63 1.91 2.16 -24.27
N ILE A 64 2.29 2.18 -23.01
CA ILE A 64 3.49 2.89 -22.55
C ILE A 64 4.71 1.97 -22.77
N LYS A 65 5.59 2.37 -23.69
CA LYS A 65 6.93 1.82 -23.86
C LYS A 65 7.69 1.82 -22.53
N ALA A 66 8.35 0.70 -22.22
CA ALA A 66 9.31 0.61 -21.14
C ALA A 66 10.32 1.76 -21.22
N ARG A 67 10.35 2.61 -20.21
CA ARG A 67 11.33 3.67 -20.02
C ARG A 67 12.11 3.38 -18.75
N GLU A 68 13.43 3.40 -18.86
CA GLU A 68 14.37 3.21 -17.75
C GLU A 68 14.14 4.21 -16.60
N PRO A 69 14.51 3.87 -15.35
CA PRO A 69 14.27 4.74 -14.19
C PRO A 69 15.28 5.89 -14.19
N SER A 70 14.91 7.00 -14.81
CA SER A 70 15.56 8.28 -14.58
C SER A 70 14.70 9.11 -13.65
N ALA A 71 15.31 9.69 -12.61
CA ALA A 71 14.80 10.61 -11.63
C ALA A 71 13.44 11.25 -11.99
N LEU A 72 12.35 10.69 -11.46
CA LEU A 72 11.04 11.27 -11.59
C LEU A 72 10.83 12.24 -10.43
N GLU A 73 11.01 13.51 -10.70
CA GLU A 73 10.19 14.54 -10.09
C GLU A 73 8.74 14.24 -10.52
N GLU A 74 8.02 13.43 -9.74
CA GLU A 74 6.59 13.22 -9.93
C GLU A 74 5.89 14.51 -9.57
N THR A 75 5.60 15.31 -10.58
CA THR A 75 4.75 16.50 -10.46
C THR A 75 3.41 16.06 -9.88
N VAL A 76 2.98 16.76 -8.85
CA VAL A 76 1.63 16.65 -8.29
C VAL A 76 0.65 16.77 -9.46
N PRO A 77 -0.36 15.89 -9.61
CA PRO A 77 -1.40 16.12 -10.60
C PRO A 77 -1.93 17.53 -10.42
N GLU A 78 -2.01 18.32 -11.50
CA GLU A 78 -2.40 19.74 -11.47
C GLU A 78 -3.75 19.99 -10.75
N GLU A 79 -4.54 18.95 -10.53
CA GLU A 79 -5.88 19.01 -9.93
C GLU A 79 -5.88 18.91 -8.39
N LEU A 80 -4.80 18.50 -7.72
CA LEU A 80 -4.81 18.29 -6.27
C LEU A 80 -3.78 19.17 -5.55
N THR A 81 -4.04 20.47 -5.55
CA THR A 81 -3.21 21.45 -4.83
C THR A 81 -3.53 21.51 -3.33
N ARG A 82 -4.68 20.98 -2.90
CA ARG A 82 -5.14 20.97 -1.51
C ARG A 82 -5.89 19.67 -1.18
N ILE A 83 -5.77 19.24 0.07
CA ILE A 83 -6.54 18.15 0.68
C ILE A 83 -7.06 18.70 2.01
N GLY A 84 -8.37 18.88 2.12
CA GLY A 84 -8.93 19.60 3.27
C GLY A 84 -8.31 20.98 3.44
N ARG A 85 -7.75 21.25 4.61
CA ARG A 85 -7.02 22.51 4.88
C ARG A 85 -5.56 22.50 4.46
N TYR A 86 -5.02 21.35 4.09
CA TYR A 86 -3.61 21.12 3.85
C TYR A 86 -3.19 21.48 2.42
N GLU A 87 -2.06 22.17 2.28
CA GLU A 87 -1.45 22.46 0.98
C GLU A 87 -0.56 21.30 0.55
N VAL A 88 -0.85 20.72 -0.61
CA VAL A 88 -0.06 19.59 -1.16
C VAL A 88 1.22 20.13 -1.78
N LEU A 89 2.36 19.57 -1.38
CA LEU A 89 3.68 20.00 -1.85
C LEU A 89 4.24 19.03 -2.90
N GLN A 90 4.15 17.71 -2.64
CA GLN A 90 4.65 16.67 -3.55
C GLN A 90 4.03 15.31 -3.25
N VAL A 91 4.10 14.39 -4.20
CA VAL A 91 3.78 12.97 -3.99
C VAL A 91 4.99 12.28 -3.38
N LEU A 92 4.80 11.58 -2.25
CA LEU A 92 5.84 10.79 -1.59
C LEU A 92 5.87 9.34 -2.07
N GLY A 93 4.72 8.82 -2.50
CA GLY A 93 4.62 7.45 -2.99
C GLY A 93 3.20 7.03 -3.32
N ARG A 94 3.11 5.89 -4.01
CA ARG A 94 1.85 5.25 -4.38
C ARG A 94 1.75 3.88 -3.71
N GLY A 95 0.70 3.68 -2.95
CA GLY A 95 0.36 2.38 -2.36
C GLY A 95 -0.73 1.66 -3.14
N SER A 96 -1.07 0.45 -2.72
CA SER A 96 -2.15 -0.36 -3.33
C SER A 96 -3.55 0.26 -3.17
N MET A 97 -3.73 1.16 -2.20
CA MET A 97 -5.03 1.76 -1.85
C MET A 97 -5.08 3.27 -2.10
N GLY A 98 -4.02 3.90 -2.57
CA GLY A 98 -3.99 5.34 -2.80
C GLY A 98 -2.61 5.96 -2.82
N LEU A 99 -2.57 7.27 -2.69
CA LEU A 99 -1.36 8.08 -2.75
C LEU A 99 -0.98 8.59 -1.36
N VAL A 100 0.31 8.81 -1.16
CA VAL A 100 0.84 9.51 0.01
C VAL A 100 1.49 10.80 -0.46
N TYR A 101 1.08 11.91 0.13
CA TYR A 101 1.54 13.25 -0.19
C TYR A 101 2.35 13.84 0.96
N LYS A 102 3.35 14.64 0.65
CA LYS A 102 3.92 15.64 1.56
C LYS A 102 3.05 16.88 1.48
N ALA A 103 2.62 17.39 2.61
CA ALA A 103 1.75 18.54 2.68
C ALA A 103 2.15 19.49 3.83
N LEU A 104 1.63 20.70 3.79
CA LEU A 104 1.81 21.74 4.81
C LEU A 104 0.46 22.03 5.47
N ASP A 105 0.40 22.03 6.80
CA ASP A 105 -0.70 22.66 7.55
C ASP A 105 -0.45 24.17 7.64
N PRO A 106 -1.20 25.01 6.89
CA PRO A 106 -0.95 26.45 6.88
C PRO A 106 -1.31 27.13 8.20
N LYS A 107 -2.14 26.51 9.05
CA LYS A 107 -2.54 27.10 10.34
C LYS A 107 -1.43 27.10 11.36
N ILE A 108 -0.60 26.07 11.35
CA ILE A 108 0.48 25.88 12.32
C ILE A 108 1.86 25.78 11.67
N ASN A 109 1.94 26.01 10.35
CA ASN A 109 3.16 25.94 9.54
C ASN A 109 3.95 24.64 9.76
N ARG A 110 3.25 23.49 9.68
CA ARG A 110 3.82 22.19 9.98
C ARG A 110 3.74 21.27 8.76
N LEU A 111 4.88 20.63 8.45
CA LEU A 111 4.94 19.57 7.45
C LEU A 111 4.30 18.28 7.99
N LEU A 112 3.58 17.59 7.12
CA LEU A 112 2.93 16.33 7.43
C LEU A 112 2.84 15.43 6.19
N ALA A 113 2.58 14.16 6.39
CA ALA A 113 2.24 13.21 5.34
C ALA A 113 0.74 13.00 5.31
N ILE A 114 0.15 12.99 4.11
CA ILE A 114 -1.27 12.71 3.92
C ILE A 114 -1.40 11.44 3.08
N LYS A 115 -2.01 10.42 3.64
CA LYS A 115 -2.40 9.20 2.93
C LYS A 115 -3.84 9.33 2.49
N THR A 116 -4.09 9.18 1.18
CA THR A 116 -5.45 9.18 0.63
C THR A 116 -5.87 7.78 0.24
N ILE A 117 -7.17 7.50 0.35
CA ILE A 117 -7.82 6.34 -0.26
C ILE A 117 -8.90 6.88 -1.18
N ARG A 118 -8.75 6.65 -2.48
CA ARG A 118 -9.79 6.98 -3.48
C ARG A 118 -10.72 5.80 -3.62
N PHE A 119 -12.00 6.13 -3.74
CA PHE A 119 -13.04 5.17 -4.09
C PHE A 119 -13.23 5.25 -5.60
N SER A 120 -13.17 4.13 -6.28
CA SER A 120 -13.52 4.11 -7.71
C SER A 120 -15.04 3.98 -7.84
N ASP A 121 -15.61 4.62 -8.84
CA ASP A 121 -17.04 4.51 -9.18
C ASP A 121 -17.47 3.06 -9.55
N GLU A 122 -16.50 2.15 -9.63
CA GLU A 122 -16.71 0.72 -9.89
C GLU A 122 -17.11 -0.09 -8.65
N PHE A 123 -17.03 0.50 -7.44
CA PHE A 123 -17.43 -0.18 -6.22
C PHE A 123 -18.86 0.17 -5.83
N ASP A 124 -19.61 -0.82 -5.38
CA ASP A 124 -20.92 -0.62 -4.78
C ASP A 124 -20.80 0.26 -3.51
N GLU A 125 -21.80 1.11 -3.26
CA GLU A 125 -21.81 2.03 -2.11
C GLU A 125 -21.58 1.32 -0.78
N ASP A 126 -22.13 0.12 -0.59
CA ASP A 126 -21.95 -0.69 0.62
C ASP A 126 -20.48 -1.08 0.83
N VAL A 127 -19.76 -1.41 -0.26
CA VAL A 127 -18.33 -1.76 -0.23
C VAL A 127 -17.47 -0.53 0.10
N ILE A 128 -17.82 0.61 -0.48
CA ILE A 128 -17.17 1.89 -0.18
C ILE A 128 -17.33 2.22 1.29
N GLN A 129 -18.53 2.07 1.82
CA GLN A 129 -18.82 2.36 3.22
C GLN A 129 -18.04 1.44 4.17
N GLU A 130 -17.96 0.13 3.88
CA GLU A 130 -17.15 -0.81 4.67
C GLU A 130 -15.66 -0.43 4.68
N ILE A 131 -15.11 -0.05 3.50
CA ILE A 131 -13.71 0.39 3.38
C ILE A 131 -13.47 1.67 4.20
N LYS A 132 -14.39 2.64 4.13
CA LYS A 132 -14.33 3.88 4.90
C LYS A 132 -14.33 3.61 6.40
N GLU A 133 -15.31 2.85 6.88
CA GLU A 133 -15.44 2.51 8.31
C GLU A 133 -14.20 1.81 8.84
N ARG A 134 -13.66 0.87 8.07
CA ARG A 134 -12.42 0.19 8.42
C ARG A 134 -11.24 1.15 8.48
N PHE A 135 -11.10 2.04 7.50
CA PHE A 135 -10.04 3.04 7.46
C PHE A 135 -10.10 3.99 8.66
N PHE A 136 -11.28 4.51 8.97
CA PHE A 136 -11.47 5.40 10.12
C PHE A 136 -11.23 4.68 11.45
N ARG A 137 -11.67 3.43 11.58
CA ARG A 137 -11.44 2.62 12.79
C ARG A 137 -9.95 2.33 12.99
N GLU A 138 -9.24 1.92 11.95
CA GLU A 138 -7.79 1.69 12.01
C GLU A 138 -7.04 2.97 12.41
N ALA A 139 -7.45 4.10 11.84
CA ALA A 139 -6.87 5.39 12.16
C ALA A 139 -7.20 5.87 13.59
N GLU A 140 -8.41 5.64 14.09
CA GLU A 140 -8.80 5.97 15.46
C GLU A 140 -7.96 5.16 16.47
N ILE A 141 -7.79 3.87 16.25
CA ILE A 141 -6.97 3.01 17.09
C ILE A 141 -5.51 3.51 17.09
N ALA A 142 -4.94 3.72 15.91
CA ALA A 142 -3.57 4.20 15.78
C ALA A 142 -3.38 5.63 16.34
N GLY A 143 -4.40 6.49 16.25
CA GLY A 143 -4.39 7.85 16.79
C GLY A 143 -4.33 7.94 18.32
N ARG A 144 -4.71 6.86 19.02
CA ARG A 144 -4.61 6.74 20.48
C ARG A 144 -3.20 6.31 20.94
N LEU A 145 -2.38 5.78 20.01
CA LEU A 145 -1.05 5.32 20.32
C LEU A 145 -0.07 6.51 20.31
N SER A 146 0.61 6.73 21.43
CA SER A 146 1.67 7.73 21.55
C SER A 146 2.98 7.04 21.93
N HIS A 147 3.81 6.75 20.94
CA HIS A 147 5.07 6.03 21.12
C HIS A 147 6.12 6.56 20.13
N PRO A 148 7.39 6.72 20.52
CA PRO A 148 8.42 7.32 19.67
C PRO A 148 8.73 6.52 18.38
N CYS A 149 8.35 5.25 18.33
CA CYS A 149 8.53 4.38 17.17
C CYS A 149 7.22 4.07 16.43
N ILE A 150 6.12 4.77 16.72
CA ILE A 150 4.84 4.69 16.03
C ILE A 150 4.50 6.06 15.45
N VAL A 151 4.15 6.09 14.16
CA VAL A 151 3.76 7.33 13.48
C VAL A 151 2.51 7.93 14.11
N THR A 152 2.57 9.20 14.46
CA THR A 152 1.45 9.91 15.06
C THR A 152 0.44 10.31 13.98
N ILE A 153 -0.83 9.98 14.17
CA ILE A 153 -1.95 10.46 13.36
C ILE A 153 -2.43 11.79 13.95
N HIS A 154 -2.59 12.79 13.08
CA HIS A 154 -2.95 14.15 13.49
C HIS A 154 -4.38 14.52 13.17
N ASP A 155 -4.91 13.99 12.06
CA ASP A 155 -6.23 14.35 11.56
C ASP A 155 -6.74 13.30 10.58
N LEU A 156 -8.05 13.24 10.45
CA LEU A 156 -8.78 12.41 9.51
C LEU A 156 -9.81 13.29 8.81
N GLY A 157 -10.05 13.04 7.55
CA GLY A 157 -11.07 13.77 6.82
C GLY A 157 -11.60 13.00 5.64
N GLU A 158 -12.70 13.50 5.12
CA GLU A 158 -13.39 12.98 3.95
C GLU A 158 -13.63 14.11 2.96
N GLU A 159 -13.35 13.85 1.70
CA GLU A 159 -13.69 14.65 0.54
C GLU A 159 -14.69 13.86 -0.32
N GLN A 160 -15.23 14.50 -1.37
CA GLN A 160 -16.27 13.87 -2.19
C GLN A 160 -15.86 12.50 -2.74
N ASP A 161 -14.60 12.37 -3.22
CA ASP A 161 -14.15 11.19 -3.96
C ASP A 161 -13.10 10.36 -3.20
N PHE A 162 -12.70 10.78 -1.99
CA PHE A 162 -11.68 10.08 -1.21
C PHE A 162 -11.73 10.43 0.27
N THR A 163 -11.17 9.54 1.09
CA THR A 163 -10.83 9.83 2.49
C THR A 163 -9.34 10.07 2.63
N TYR A 164 -8.95 10.81 3.67
CA TYR A 164 -7.55 11.05 3.95
C TYR A 164 -7.21 10.95 5.43
N MET A 165 -5.95 10.61 5.69
CA MET A 165 -5.33 10.56 7.01
C MET A 165 -4.09 11.44 7.00
N ALA A 166 -4.08 12.48 7.82
CA ALA A 166 -2.93 13.33 8.04
C ALA A 166 -2.10 12.79 9.22
N MET A 167 -0.81 12.58 8.98
CA MET A 167 0.09 11.96 9.94
C MET A 167 1.45 12.67 9.96
N GLU A 168 2.25 12.36 10.94
CA GLU A 168 3.61 12.82 11.07
C GLU A 168 4.41 12.55 9.78
N TYR A 169 5.11 13.56 9.29
CA TYR A 169 6.04 13.43 8.18
C TYR A 169 7.40 12.96 8.71
N LEU A 170 7.82 11.79 8.28
CA LEU A 170 9.11 11.22 8.64
C LEU A 170 10.14 11.54 7.56
N GLU A 171 11.21 12.21 7.97
CA GLU A 171 12.38 12.44 7.12
C GLU A 171 13.29 11.21 7.13
N GLY A 172 13.77 10.81 5.96
CA GLY A 172 14.72 9.71 5.83
C GLY A 172 14.27 8.66 4.85
N ASP A 173 14.87 7.49 4.97
CA ASP A 173 14.68 6.38 4.05
C ASP A 173 14.00 5.19 4.74
N ASN A 174 13.22 4.43 3.98
CA ASN A 174 12.68 3.17 4.45
C ASN A 174 13.75 2.06 4.48
N LEU A 175 13.45 0.96 5.16
CA LEU A 175 14.37 -0.17 5.26
C LEU A 175 14.60 -0.90 3.92
N GLU A 176 13.76 -0.67 2.93
CA GLU A 176 13.87 -1.29 1.60
C GLU A 176 15.22 -0.95 0.93
N LYS A 177 15.76 0.25 1.15
CA LYS A 177 17.10 0.62 0.66
C LYS A 177 18.22 -0.28 1.20
N PHE A 178 18.00 -0.95 2.32
CA PHE A 178 19.02 -1.73 3.04
C PHE A 178 18.85 -3.24 2.90
N ILE A 179 17.96 -3.73 2.04
CA ILE A 179 17.77 -5.18 1.79
C ILE A 179 18.77 -5.75 0.77
N ASN A 180 19.49 -4.88 0.06
CA ASN A 180 20.46 -5.31 -0.93
C ASN A 180 21.78 -5.71 -0.24
N LYS A 181 22.39 -6.83 -0.67
CA LYS A 181 23.68 -7.32 -0.15
C LYS A 181 24.81 -6.27 -0.15
N LYS A 182 24.75 -5.30 -1.08
CA LYS A 182 25.75 -4.22 -1.17
C LYS A 182 25.50 -3.06 -0.20
N ASN A 183 24.32 -3.00 0.43
CA ASN A 183 23.91 -1.89 1.29
C ASN A 183 23.21 -2.37 2.57
N LEU A 184 23.71 -3.46 3.15
CA LEU A 184 23.17 -3.98 4.41
C LEU A 184 23.54 -3.09 5.58
N LEU A 185 22.58 -2.89 6.49
CA LEU A 185 22.86 -2.21 7.76
C LEU A 185 23.84 -3.05 8.61
N PRO A 186 24.73 -2.39 9.38
CA PRO A 186 25.54 -3.06 10.38
C PRO A 186 24.65 -3.82 11.39
N LEU A 187 25.08 -4.99 11.83
CA LEU A 187 24.31 -5.87 12.72
C LEU A 187 23.80 -5.13 13.96
N ARG A 188 24.62 -4.28 14.59
CA ARG A 188 24.21 -3.48 15.75
C ARG A 188 23.01 -2.57 15.43
N LYS A 189 22.97 -1.98 14.21
CA LYS A 189 21.85 -1.14 13.78
C LYS A 189 20.60 -1.96 13.53
N VAL A 190 20.75 -3.14 12.92
CA VAL A 190 19.63 -4.09 12.72
C VAL A 190 19.02 -4.48 14.05
N LEU A 191 19.84 -4.87 15.02
CA LEU A 191 19.37 -5.23 16.38
C LEU A 191 18.66 -4.07 17.07
N SER A 192 19.18 -2.84 16.94
CA SER A 192 18.52 -1.65 17.47
C SER A 192 17.14 -1.41 16.82
N VAL A 193 17.02 -1.55 15.51
CA VAL A 193 15.74 -1.40 14.80
C VAL A 193 14.74 -2.47 15.23
N VAL A 194 15.19 -3.74 15.31
CA VAL A 194 14.33 -4.84 15.76
C VAL A 194 13.83 -4.62 17.19
N ALA A 195 14.71 -4.18 18.10
CA ALA A 195 14.33 -3.87 19.47
C ALA A 195 13.30 -2.75 19.54
N SER A 196 13.49 -1.65 18.78
CA SER A 196 12.54 -0.55 18.71
C SER A 196 11.17 -0.96 18.14
N VAL A 197 11.16 -1.84 17.13
CA VAL A 197 9.90 -2.37 16.56
C VAL A 197 9.20 -3.29 17.56
N ALA A 198 9.96 -4.14 18.27
CA ALA A 198 9.39 -5.02 19.30
C ALA A 198 8.76 -4.22 20.45
N ASP A 199 9.45 -3.16 20.91
CA ASP A 199 8.96 -2.23 21.93
C ASP A 199 7.66 -1.53 21.50
N ALA A 200 7.61 -1.04 20.26
CA ALA A 200 6.40 -0.44 19.68
C ALA A 200 5.23 -1.42 19.57
N LEU A 201 5.50 -2.67 19.21
CA LEU A 201 4.47 -3.71 19.11
C LEU A 201 3.95 -4.13 20.49
N ASP A 202 4.84 -4.25 21.48
CA ASP A 202 4.46 -4.55 22.88
C ASP A 202 3.55 -3.44 23.43
N PHE A 203 3.91 -2.17 23.15
CA PHE A 203 3.09 -1.01 23.54
C PHE A 203 1.71 -1.01 22.87
N ALA A 204 1.61 -1.47 21.61
CA ALA A 204 0.37 -1.46 20.84
C ALA A 204 -0.58 -2.61 21.18
N HIS A 205 -0.11 -3.71 21.78
CA HIS A 205 -0.90 -4.88 22.23
C HIS A 205 -1.49 -4.66 23.60
#